data_16ce949ad57b13f3180b0ce7df4c751d
#
_entry.id   16ce949ad57b13f3180b0ce7df4c751d
#
_cell.length_a   1.000
_cell.length_b   1.000
_cell.length_c   1.000
_cell.angle_alpha   90.00
_cell.angle_beta   90.00
_cell.angle_gamma   90.00
#
_symmetry.space_group_name_H-M   'P 1'
#
loop_
_entity.id
_entity.type
_entity.pdbx_description
1 polymer ?
#
loop_
_entity_poly.entity_id
_entity_poly.type
_entity_poly.pdbx_seq_one_letter_code
_entity_poly.pdbx_strand_id
1 'polypeptide(L)'
;MKEIEKKYKKALDKALIEFIKQNPKNIFTNNEKKAFFYKYIQKYRKRFKNSKTCMFPDCNEKSIKHSHTIQKNGGLKMIAEKNHVYRPVFSYEKSKITMKKTSINYASTFPGFCIEHESAFNSFEKNKEFKYDRDIKLQL
;
A
#
# COMPACT_ATOMS: atom_id res chain seq x y z
N MET A 1 -16.51 -4.28 0.76
CA MET A 1 -15.66 -3.23 1.36
C MET A 1 -16.17 -2.75 2.71
N LYS A 2 -17.41 -2.26 2.83
CA LYS A 2 -18.00 -1.72 4.08
C LYS A 2 -17.95 -2.68 5.30
N GLU A 3 -18.07 -3.97 5.09
CA GLU A 3 -18.06 -4.97 6.18
C GLU A 3 -16.66 -5.22 6.75
N ILE A 4 -15.66 -5.20 5.88
CA ILE A 4 -14.24 -5.31 6.24
C ILE A 4 -13.81 -4.09 7.05
N GLU A 5 -14.16 -2.89 6.60
CA GLU A 5 -13.90 -1.63 7.32
C GLU A 5 -14.55 -1.62 8.71
N LYS A 6 -15.80 -2.07 8.81
CA LYS A 6 -16.54 -2.17 10.07
C LYS A 6 -15.88 -3.15 11.05
N LYS A 7 -15.38 -4.29 10.53
CA LYS A 7 -14.66 -5.29 11.34
C LYS A 7 -13.32 -4.76 11.85
N TYR A 8 -12.58 -4.03 10.99
CA TYR A 8 -11.30 -3.41 11.37
C TYR A 8 -11.49 -2.25 12.35
N LYS A 9 -12.50 -1.39 12.13
CA LYS A 9 -12.83 -0.31 13.05
C LYS A 9 -13.17 -0.87 14.43
N LYS A 10 -14.02 -1.91 14.51
CA LYS A 10 -14.38 -2.56 15.77
C LYS A 10 -13.18 -3.18 16.50
N ALA A 11 -12.24 -3.78 15.76
CA ALA A 11 -11.01 -4.34 16.33
C ALA A 11 -10.05 -3.24 16.83
N LEU A 12 -9.97 -2.11 16.11
CA LEU A 12 -9.17 -0.96 16.49
C LEU A 12 -9.75 -0.29 17.74
N ASP A 13 -11.07 -0.08 17.78
CA ASP A 13 -11.79 0.52 18.91
C ASP A 13 -11.64 -0.36 20.16
N LYS A 14 -11.77 -1.68 20.02
CA LYS A 14 -11.56 -2.63 21.12
C LYS A 14 -10.14 -2.56 21.69
N ALA A 15 -9.14 -2.55 20.81
CA ALA A 15 -7.74 -2.45 21.21
C ALA A 15 -7.42 -1.10 21.87
N LEU A 16 -8.02 -0.02 21.39
CA LEU A 16 -7.88 1.32 21.97
C LEU A 16 -8.53 1.39 23.34
N ILE A 17 -9.74 0.84 23.51
CA ILE A 17 -10.45 0.77 24.80
C ILE A 17 -9.66 -0.07 25.81
N GLU A 18 -9.11 -1.21 25.39
CA GLU A 18 -8.33 -2.10 26.24
C GLU A 18 -7.02 -1.42 26.69
N PHE A 19 -6.38 -0.68 25.81
CA PHE A 19 -5.20 0.11 26.12
C PHE A 19 -5.51 1.29 27.07
N ILE A 20 -6.62 1.99 26.88
CA ILE A 20 -7.09 3.06 27.77
C ILE A 20 -7.43 2.50 29.16
N LYS A 21 -8.04 1.31 29.26
CA LYS A 21 -8.36 0.65 30.53
C LYS A 21 -7.11 0.23 31.31
N GLN A 22 -6.06 -0.21 30.60
CA GLN A 22 -4.80 -0.61 31.21
C GLN A 22 -3.94 0.59 31.65
N ASN A 23 -4.25 1.80 31.15
CA ASN A 23 -3.50 3.03 31.44
C ASN A 23 -4.45 4.18 31.85
N PRO A 24 -5.15 4.06 33.01
CA PRO A 24 -6.20 5.01 33.40
C PRO A 24 -5.74 6.43 33.68
N LYS A 25 -4.45 6.66 33.86
CA LYS A 25 -3.88 8.02 34.08
C LYS A 25 -3.55 8.78 32.79
N ASN A 26 -3.92 8.27 31.66
CA ASN A 26 -4.11 8.95 30.37
C ASN A 26 -3.05 9.95 29.90
N ILE A 27 -1.83 9.80 30.34
CA ILE A 27 -0.72 10.59 29.84
C ILE A 27 0.16 9.64 29.03
N PHE A 28 -0.33 9.30 27.82
CA PHE A 28 0.56 8.70 26.85
C PHE A 28 1.71 9.67 26.60
N THR A 29 2.88 9.31 27.05
CA THR A 29 4.07 9.99 26.62
C THR A 29 4.17 9.90 25.10
N ASN A 30 4.83 10.86 24.48
CA ASN A 30 5.04 10.82 23.03
C ASN A 30 5.74 9.54 22.58
N ASN A 31 6.52 8.90 23.42
CA ASN A 31 7.21 7.64 23.14
C ASN A 31 6.23 6.44 23.13
N GLU A 32 5.29 6.39 24.07
CA GLU A 32 4.26 5.34 24.10
C GLU A 32 3.30 5.45 22.92
N LYS A 33 2.86 6.67 22.57
CA LYS A 33 2.10 6.93 21.35
C LYS A 33 2.85 6.44 20.11
N LYS A 34 4.14 6.76 20.01
CA LYS A 34 5.00 6.30 18.91
C LYS A 34 5.11 4.79 18.86
N ALA A 35 5.34 4.13 19.99
CA ALA A 35 5.46 2.67 20.05
C ALA A 35 4.15 1.97 19.67
N PHE A 36 3.01 2.46 20.13
CA PHE A 36 1.70 1.96 19.80
C PHE A 36 1.40 2.08 18.30
N PHE A 37 1.52 3.30 17.75
CA PHE A 37 1.30 3.53 16.33
C PHE A 37 2.27 2.74 15.47
N TYR A 38 3.54 2.64 15.86
CA TYR A 38 4.53 1.84 15.14
C TYR A 38 4.14 0.36 15.10
N LYS A 39 3.76 -0.24 16.23
CA LYS A 39 3.32 -1.63 16.32
C LYS A 39 2.09 -1.91 15.45
N TYR A 40 1.07 -1.03 15.50
CA TYR A 40 -0.15 -1.17 14.70
C TYR A 40 0.11 -0.98 13.21
N ILE A 41 0.82 0.06 12.82
CA ILE A 41 1.14 0.34 11.42
C ILE A 41 2.03 -0.75 10.83
N GLN A 42 2.99 -1.31 11.59
CA GLN A 42 3.78 -2.43 11.13
C GLN A 42 2.93 -3.68 10.90
N LYS A 43 1.96 -3.96 11.78
CA LYS A 43 1.00 -5.05 11.63
C LYS A 43 0.15 -4.88 10.36
N TYR A 44 -0.36 -3.65 10.12
CA TYR A 44 -1.10 -3.32 8.89
C TYR A 44 -0.23 -3.41 7.64
N ARG A 45 0.96 -2.82 7.65
CA ARG A 45 1.91 -2.89 6.53
C ARG A 45 2.30 -4.33 6.19
N LYS A 46 2.50 -5.19 7.20
CA LYS A 46 2.80 -6.60 6.99
C LYS A 46 1.64 -7.33 6.33
N ARG A 47 0.40 -7.04 6.73
CA ARG A 47 -0.81 -7.58 6.10
C ARG A 47 -1.01 -7.08 4.68
N PHE A 48 -0.66 -5.84 4.39
CA PHE A 48 -0.78 -5.24 3.05
C PHE A 48 0.29 -5.76 2.09
N LYS A 49 1.47 -6.11 2.61
CA LYS A 49 2.59 -6.63 1.81
C LYS A 49 2.50 -8.12 1.52
N ASN A 50 1.68 -8.85 2.26
CA ASN A 50 1.52 -10.28 2.03
C ASN A 50 0.67 -10.50 0.77
N SER A 51 1.12 -11.42 -0.07
CA SER A 51 0.38 -11.92 -1.22
C SER A 51 -1.02 -12.38 -0.78
N LYS A 52 -2.04 -11.90 -1.47
CA LYS A 52 -3.46 -12.20 -1.24
C LYS A 52 -4.00 -12.95 -2.46
N THR A 53 -5.27 -13.25 -2.43
CA THR A 53 -5.99 -13.68 -3.62
C THR A 53 -6.00 -12.56 -4.65
N CYS A 54 -5.93 -12.89 -5.92
CA CYS A 54 -6.04 -11.97 -7.03
C CYS A 54 -7.30 -11.11 -6.91
N MET A 55 -7.21 -9.84 -7.22
CA MET A 55 -8.35 -8.91 -7.15
C MET A 55 -9.25 -8.97 -8.40
N PHE A 56 -8.85 -9.71 -9.42
CA PHE A 56 -9.67 -9.90 -10.60
C PHE A 56 -10.91 -10.72 -10.23
N PRO A 57 -12.11 -10.33 -10.72
CA PRO A 57 -13.34 -11.07 -10.44
C PRO A 57 -13.20 -12.56 -10.76
N ASP A 58 -13.73 -13.40 -9.87
CA ASP A 58 -13.76 -14.86 -9.99
C ASP A 58 -12.39 -15.56 -10.08
N CYS A 59 -11.29 -14.85 -9.81
CA CYS A 59 -9.96 -15.42 -9.79
C CYS A 59 -9.54 -15.79 -8.35
N ASN A 60 -9.20 -17.06 -8.14
CA ASN A 60 -8.74 -17.58 -6.86
C ASN A 60 -7.22 -17.72 -6.76
N GLU A 61 -6.50 -17.32 -7.81
CA GLU A 61 -5.06 -17.39 -7.85
C GLU A 61 -4.39 -16.43 -6.86
N LYS A 62 -3.19 -16.77 -6.45
CA LYS A 62 -2.41 -15.94 -5.53
C LYS A 62 -1.86 -14.70 -6.25
N SER A 63 -2.09 -13.53 -5.66
CA SER A 63 -1.56 -12.29 -6.20
C SER A 63 -0.04 -12.19 -6.09
N ILE A 64 0.59 -11.51 -7.04
CA ILE A 64 2.00 -11.13 -6.95
C ILE A 64 2.20 -9.99 -5.95
N LYS A 65 3.44 -9.82 -5.47
CA LYS A 65 3.74 -8.82 -4.42
C LYS A 65 3.83 -7.38 -4.92
N HIS A 66 4.02 -7.20 -6.21
CA HIS A 66 4.47 -5.93 -6.79
C HIS A 66 3.70 -5.57 -8.06
N SER A 67 2.36 -5.62 -8.00
CA SER A 67 1.52 -4.96 -9.00
C SER A 67 1.66 -3.44 -8.85
N HIS A 68 1.85 -2.72 -9.95
CA HIS A 68 2.02 -1.27 -9.92
C HIS A 68 0.68 -0.53 -10.06
N THR A 69 0.40 0.42 -9.17
CA THR A 69 -0.76 1.33 -9.31
C THR A 69 -0.48 2.48 -10.26
N ILE A 70 0.78 2.85 -10.44
CA ILE A 70 1.24 3.83 -11.41
C ILE A 70 2.17 3.11 -12.38
N GLN A 71 1.91 3.25 -13.66
CA GLN A 71 2.67 2.64 -14.73
C GLN A 71 4.19 2.86 -14.54
N LYS A 72 4.95 1.75 -14.42
CA LYS A 72 6.38 1.79 -14.14
C LYS A 72 7.18 2.44 -15.27
N ASN A 73 6.96 1.98 -16.51
CA ASN A 73 7.73 2.44 -17.68
C ASN A 73 7.23 3.78 -18.25
N GLY A 74 6.00 4.17 -17.91
CA GLY A 74 5.44 5.47 -18.20
C GLY A 74 5.67 6.47 -17.05
N GLY A 75 4.64 6.65 -16.23
CA GLY A 75 4.61 7.70 -15.21
C GLY A 75 5.77 7.67 -14.23
N LEU A 76 6.12 6.51 -13.65
CA LEU A 76 7.21 6.45 -12.67
C LEU A 76 8.57 6.72 -13.30
N LYS A 77 8.81 6.20 -14.51
CA LYS A 77 10.11 6.40 -15.20
C LYS A 77 10.31 7.84 -15.66
N MET A 78 9.24 8.54 -16.01
CA MET A 78 9.30 9.95 -16.41
C MET A 78 9.76 10.87 -15.28
N ILE A 79 9.36 10.57 -14.04
CA ILE A 79 9.70 11.39 -12.85
C ILE A 79 10.88 10.83 -12.05
N ALA A 80 11.42 9.68 -12.46
CA ALA A 80 12.49 9.01 -11.74
C ALA A 80 13.86 9.61 -12.04
N GLU A 81 14.63 9.88 -11.01
CA GLU A 81 16.05 10.18 -11.10
C GLU A 81 16.86 8.92 -10.77
N LYS A 82 17.68 8.46 -11.72
CA LYS A 82 18.49 7.23 -11.58
C LYS A 82 17.65 6.03 -11.09
N ASN A 83 16.49 5.81 -11.72
CA ASN A 83 15.51 4.76 -11.37
C ASN A 83 14.96 4.84 -9.94
N HIS A 84 14.93 6.01 -9.33
CA HIS A 84 14.35 6.23 -8.02
C HIS A 84 13.39 7.42 -8.03
N VAL A 85 12.39 7.33 -7.18
CA VAL A 85 11.45 8.41 -6.89
C VAL A 85 11.44 8.70 -5.39
N TYR A 86 11.07 9.91 -5.02
CA TYR A 86 10.85 10.25 -3.63
C TYR A 86 9.37 10.10 -3.28
N ARG A 87 9.09 9.42 -2.18
CA ARG A 87 7.73 9.28 -1.66
C ARG A 87 7.64 9.80 -0.24
N PRO A 88 6.52 10.44 0.14
CA PRO A 88 6.31 10.85 1.52
C PRO A 88 6.14 9.60 2.41
N VAL A 89 6.81 9.61 3.55
CA VAL A 89 6.64 8.62 4.61
C VAL A 89 6.59 9.33 5.94
N PHE A 90 5.70 8.88 6.82
CA PHE A 90 5.70 9.40 8.17
C PHE A 90 6.87 8.80 8.97
N SER A 91 7.76 9.65 9.46
CA SER A 91 8.83 9.28 10.38
C SER A 91 8.33 9.42 11.81
N TYR A 92 8.20 8.30 12.52
CA TYR A 92 7.78 8.30 13.90
C TYR A 92 8.83 8.90 14.84
N GLU A 93 10.12 8.71 14.53
CA GLU A 93 11.21 9.28 15.29
C GLU A 93 11.18 10.80 15.27
N LYS A 94 10.91 11.37 14.10
CA LYS A 94 10.88 12.82 13.89
C LYS A 94 9.47 13.41 14.04
N SER A 95 8.45 12.57 14.21
CA SER A 95 7.02 12.96 14.24
C SER A 95 6.59 13.88 13.08
N LYS A 96 7.16 13.64 11.90
CA LYS A 96 6.89 14.43 10.69
C LYS A 96 6.94 13.59 9.43
N ILE A 97 6.37 14.11 8.37
CA ILE A 97 6.51 13.53 7.03
C ILE A 97 7.92 13.80 6.53
N THR A 98 8.57 12.77 6.05
CA THR A 98 9.89 12.82 5.41
C THR A 98 9.81 12.19 4.03
N MET A 99 10.67 12.63 3.12
CA MET A 99 10.77 12.04 1.79
C MET A 99 11.73 10.85 1.82
N LYS A 100 11.27 9.70 1.35
CA LYS A 100 12.10 8.48 1.25
C LYS A 100 12.37 8.16 -0.20
N LYS A 101 13.64 8.06 -0.55
CA LYS A 101 14.09 7.57 -1.86
C LYS A 101 13.71 6.10 -2.00
N THR A 102 13.03 5.75 -3.09
CA THR A 102 12.49 4.41 -3.34
C THR A 102 12.71 4.06 -4.81
N SER A 103 13.23 2.86 -5.09
CA SER A 103 13.35 2.38 -6.47
C SER A 103 11.98 2.29 -7.13
N ILE A 104 11.89 2.60 -8.43
CA ILE A 104 10.66 2.48 -9.22
C ILE A 104 10.11 1.05 -9.23
N ASN A 105 10.95 0.03 -9.01
CA ASN A 105 10.50 -1.36 -8.89
C ASN A 105 9.61 -1.62 -7.66
N TYR A 106 9.70 -0.76 -6.65
CA TYR A 106 8.95 -0.88 -5.40
C TYR A 106 8.07 0.33 -5.11
N ALA A 107 8.21 1.38 -5.91
CA ALA A 107 7.35 2.55 -5.80
C ALA A 107 5.96 2.22 -6.32
N SER A 108 4.93 2.67 -5.61
CA SER A 108 3.52 2.49 -6.04
C SER A 108 3.13 1.02 -6.27
N THR A 109 3.66 0.08 -5.48
CA THR A 109 3.34 -1.35 -5.60
C THR A 109 2.43 -1.84 -4.50
N PHE A 110 1.59 -2.81 -4.83
CA PHE A 110 0.68 -3.51 -3.91
C PHE A 110 0.49 -4.96 -4.36
N PRO A 111 0.04 -5.88 -3.49
CA PRO A 111 -0.32 -7.24 -3.88
C PRO A 111 -1.75 -7.25 -4.45
N GLY A 112 -1.90 -7.04 -5.75
CA GLY A 112 -3.19 -6.89 -6.41
C GLY A 112 -3.60 -8.07 -7.28
N PHE A 113 -2.83 -8.36 -8.31
CA PHE A 113 -3.19 -9.32 -9.34
C PHE A 113 -2.27 -10.55 -9.34
N CYS A 114 -2.72 -11.69 -9.87
CA CYS A 114 -1.88 -12.83 -10.18
C CYS A 114 -1.04 -12.54 -11.45
N ILE A 115 -0.09 -13.41 -11.76
CA ILE A 115 0.80 -13.23 -12.92
C ILE A 115 0.01 -13.08 -14.22
N GLU A 116 -1.03 -13.89 -14.41
CA GLU A 116 -1.86 -13.86 -15.60
C GLU A 116 -2.59 -12.52 -15.75
N HIS A 117 -3.30 -12.09 -14.71
CA HIS A 117 -4.06 -10.83 -14.74
C HIS A 117 -3.16 -9.59 -14.73
N GLU A 118 -1.99 -9.66 -14.10
CA GLU A 118 -0.98 -8.60 -14.23
C GLU A 118 -0.47 -8.47 -15.66
N SER A 119 -0.37 -9.60 -16.39
CA SER A 119 0.08 -9.59 -17.78
C SER A 119 -0.87 -8.84 -18.72
N ALA A 120 -2.16 -8.70 -18.38
CA ALA A 120 -3.12 -7.91 -19.13
C ALA A 120 -2.71 -6.43 -19.24
N PHE A 121 -1.97 -5.93 -18.26
CA PHE A 121 -1.47 -4.56 -18.26
C PHE A 121 -0.20 -4.37 -19.10
N ASN A 122 0.44 -5.44 -19.57
CA ASN A 122 1.69 -5.36 -20.34
C ASN A 122 1.56 -4.57 -21.64
N SER A 123 0.38 -4.52 -22.25
CA SER A 123 0.17 -3.80 -23.53
C SER A 123 0.48 -2.32 -23.38
N PHE A 124 0.03 -1.68 -22.29
CA PHE A 124 0.29 -0.27 -22.06
C PHE A 124 1.52 -0.03 -21.14
N GLU A 125 1.91 -0.99 -20.31
CA GLU A 125 3.13 -0.85 -19.50
C GLU A 125 4.42 -0.85 -20.34
N LYS A 126 4.44 -1.57 -21.45
CA LYS A 126 5.56 -1.60 -22.39
C LYS A 126 5.57 -0.41 -23.35
N ASN A 127 4.40 0.14 -23.66
CA ASN A 127 4.23 1.29 -24.52
C ASN A 127 4.18 2.56 -23.69
N LYS A 128 4.78 3.64 -24.20
CA LYS A 128 4.72 4.96 -23.53
C LYS A 128 3.38 5.66 -23.71
N GLU A 129 2.57 5.18 -24.65
CA GLU A 129 1.31 5.76 -25.04
C GLU A 129 0.21 4.70 -25.06
N PHE A 130 -1.00 5.09 -24.74
CA PHE A 130 -2.18 4.26 -24.90
C PHE A 130 -2.50 4.14 -26.39
N LYS A 131 -2.44 2.95 -26.93
CA LYS A 131 -2.69 2.71 -28.37
C LYS A 131 -4.08 2.21 -28.67
N TYR A 132 -4.81 1.70 -27.68
CA TYR A 132 -6.09 1.03 -27.86
C TYR A 132 -7.08 1.41 -26.78
N ASP A 133 -8.36 1.44 -27.12
CA ASP A 133 -9.47 1.65 -26.17
C ASP A 133 -9.43 0.67 -25.00
N ARG A 134 -8.92 -0.54 -25.22
CA ARG A 134 -8.71 -1.55 -24.19
C ARG A 134 -7.75 -1.06 -23.10
N ASP A 135 -6.67 -0.37 -23.48
CA ASP A 135 -5.66 0.12 -22.55
C ASP A 135 -6.26 1.21 -21.63
N ILE A 136 -7.16 2.02 -22.17
CA ILE A 136 -7.91 3.04 -21.41
C ILE A 136 -8.86 2.37 -20.41
N LYS A 137 -9.60 1.35 -20.82
CA LYS A 137 -10.55 0.62 -19.96
C LYS A 137 -9.89 -0.11 -18.80
N LEU A 138 -8.61 -0.48 -18.91
CA LEU A 138 -7.86 -1.12 -17.82
C LEU A 138 -7.38 -0.13 -16.75
N GLN A 139 -7.46 1.18 -17.02
CA GLN A 139 -7.06 2.23 -16.08
C GLN A 139 -8.24 2.82 -15.29
N LEU A 140 -9.47 2.60 -15.76
CA LEU A 140 -10.70 3.07 -15.11
C LEU A 140 -11.25 2.02 -14.14
#